data_fc02b23ca9099503303e51fa99ea528f
#
_entry.id   fc02b23ca9099503303e51fa99ea528f
#
_cell.length_a   1.000
_cell.length_b   1.000
_cell.length_c   1.000
_cell.angle_alpha   90.00
_cell.angle_beta   90.00
_cell.angle_gamma   90.00
#
_symmetry.space_group_name_H-M   'P 1'
#
loop_
_entity.id
_entity.type
_entity.pdbx_description
1 polymer ?
#
loop_
_entity_poly.entity_id
_entity_poly.type
_entity_poly.pdbx_seq_one_letter_code
_entity_poly.pdbx_strand_id
1 'polypeptide(L)'
;IVDFIGANTDVDDKEVRQQLFNCSFDSTNQGETDTYRYLIFTVYAGYYGYASKLVNRKTKSTVHKKSRDEADVKPFYVVVVIPKDTEISKAQRGLILFQEIGIYGVKTVTTKAMQEFFSKKLGLTFRTQNLAPDFYLKKLFESGMIQKIKLARNIQSNDTADKLYGAGY
;
A
#
# COMPACT_ATOMS: atom_id res chain seq x y z
N ILE A 1 11.57 8.38 3.88
CA ILE A 1 10.93 7.77 2.70
C ILE A 1 11.92 7.62 1.54
N VAL A 2 12.71 8.65 1.24
CA VAL A 2 13.73 8.58 0.16
C VAL A 2 14.66 7.38 0.38
N ASP A 3 15.17 7.19 1.60
CA ASP A 3 16.01 6.05 1.94
C ASP A 3 15.29 4.68 1.78
N PHE A 4 13.99 4.64 2.06
CA PHE A 4 13.16 3.46 1.79
C PHE A 4 13.12 3.16 0.29
N ILE A 5 12.89 4.17 -0.54
CA ILE A 5 12.84 4.00 -1.99
C ILE A 5 14.21 3.53 -2.50
N GLY A 6 15.30 4.19 -2.07
CA GLY A 6 16.66 3.82 -2.43
C GLY A 6 17.03 2.38 -2.07
N ALA A 7 16.50 1.87 -0.95
CA ALA A 7 16.70 0.48 -0.52
C ALA A 7 15.84 -0.55 -1.29
N ASN A 8 14.90 -0.11 -2.12
CA ASN A 8 13.97 -0.96 -2.88
C ASN A 8 13.98 -0.63 -4.39
N THR A 9 15.10 -0.14 -4.92
CA THR A 9 15.24 0.13 -6.36
C THR A 9 15.43 -1.15 -7.16
N ASP A 10 16.10 -2.15 -6.59
CA ASP A 10 16.24 -3.46 -7.20
C ASP A 10 14.95 -4.26 -7.08
N VAL A 11 14.74 -5.15 -8.04
CA VAL A 11 13.55 -6.01 -8.05
C VAL A 11 13.67 -7.02 -6.92
N ASP A 12 12.73 -6.95 -5.98
CA ASP A 12 12.62 -7.88 -4.86
C ASP A 12 11.57 -8.96 -5.22
N ASP A 13 11.97 -10.21 -5.13
CA ASP A 13 11.08 -11.35 -5.34
C ASP A 13 10.43 -11.77 -4.03
N LYS A 14 9.15 -11.52 -3.91
CA LYS A 14 8.31 -11.98 -2.80
C LYS A 14 7.79 -13.38 -3.10
N GLU A 15 8.67 -14.40 -3.10
CA GLU A 15 8.38 -15.79 -3.50
C GLU A 15 7.10 -16.34 -2.88
N VAL A 16 6.87 -16.14 -1.59
CA VAL A 16 5.65 -16.62 -0.88
C VAL A 16 4.37 -16.10 -1.52
N ARG A 17 4.44 -14.94 -2.21
CA ARG A 17 3.29 -14.30 -2.88
C ARG A 17 3.35 -14.40 -4.39
N GLN A 18 4.43 -14.96 -4.93
CA GLN A 18 4.69 -14.95 -6.37
C GLN A 18 4.56 -13.54 -6.95
N GLN A 19 5.21 -12.57 -6.29
CA GLN A 19 5.08 -11.16 -6.63
C GLN A 19 6.44 -10.47 -6.68
N LEU A 20 6.72 -9.82 -7.80
CA LEU A 20 7.85 -8.91 -7.94
C LEU A 20 7.45 -7.52 -7.44
N PHE A 21 8.41 -6.82 -6.82
CA PHE A 21 8.22 -5.50 -6.24
C PHE A 21 9.53 -4.69 -6.36
N ASN A 22 9.42 -3.46 -6.83
CA ASN A 22 10.48 -2.47 -6.69
C ASN A 22 9.92 -1.05 -6.70
N CYS A 23 10.74 -0.08 -6.31
CA CYS A 23 10.40 1.33 -6.28
C CYS A 23 11.27 2.13 -7.24
N SER A 24 10.72 3.19 -7.81
CA SER A 24 11.45 4.19 -8.58
C SER A 24 11.01 5.59 -8.14
N PHE A 25 11.97 6.51 -8.07
CA PHE A 25 11.74 7.88 -7.66
C PHE A 25 12.50 8.85 -8.56
N ASP A 26 11.79 9.85 -9.03
CA ASP A 26 12.37 11.02 -9.68
C ASP A 26 12.36 12.20 -8.68
N SER A 27 13.52 12.77 -8.43
CA SER A 27 13.68 13.88 -7.47
C SER A 27 12.86 15.12 -7.81
N THR A 28 12.39 15.27 -9.04
CA THR A 28 11.47 16.34 -9.45
C THR A 28 10.06 16.14 -8.92
N ASN A 29 9.70 14.92 -8.49
CA ASN A 29 8.39 14.55 -7.98
C ASN A 29 8.27 14.74 -6.47
N GLN A 30 8.86 15.80 -5.93
CA GLN A 30 8.72 16.20 -4.54
C GLN A 30 8.59 17.71 -4.44
N GLY A 31 8.00 18.16 -3.35
CA GLY A 31 7.84 19.58 -3.09
C GLY A 31 7.37 19.84 -1.67
N GLU A 32 7.23 21.11 -1.39
CA GLU A 32 6.74 21.56 -0.10
C GLU A 32 5.84 22.79 -0.22
N THR A 33 4.95 22.93 0.74
CA THR A 33 4.15 24.13 0.99
C THR A 33 4.54 24.69 2.34
N ASP A 34 3.84 25.71 2.82
CA ASP A 34 4.08 26.27 4.15
C ASP A 34 3.82 25.25 5.26
N THR A 35 2.89 24.31 5.06
CA THR A 35 2.38 23.41 6.11
C THR A 35 2.79 21.96 5.95
N TYR A 36 3.16 21.49 4.75
CA TYR A 36 3.53 20.10 4.52
C TYR A 36 4.59 19.91 3.44
N ARG A 37 5.22 18.76 3.46
CA ARG A 37 6.08 18.23 2.39
C ARG A 37 5.38 17.07 1.72
N TYR A 38 5.58 16.92 0.43
CA TYR A 38 5.06 15.76 -0.32
C TYR A 38 6.13 15.16 -1.22
N LEU A 39 5.95 13.88 -1.49
CA LEU A 39 6.80 13.09 -2.36
C LEU A 39 5.93 12.10 -3.13
N ILE A 40 6.18 11.98 -4.43
CA ILE A 40 5.51 11.03 -5.31
C ILE A 40 6.56 10.06 -5.84
N PHE A 41 6.29 8.78 -5.70
CA PHE A 41 7.16 7.74 -6.27
C PHE A 41 6.33 6.65 -6.94
N THR A 42 6.98 5.88 -7.81
CA THR A 42 6.35 4.77 -8.52
C THR A 42 6.74 3.45 -7.86
N VAL A 43 5.76 2.62 -7.61
CA VAL A 43 5.93 1.23 -7.21
C VAL A 43 5.60 0.35 -8.41
N TYR A 44 6.54 -0.48 -8.80
CA TYR A 44 6.33 -1.51 -9.81
C TYR A 44 6.02 -2.82 -9.10
N ALA A 45 4.88 -3.40 -9.41
CA ALA A 45 4.49 -4.68 -8.84
C ALA A 45 3.78 -5.54 -9.87
N GLY A 46 4.05 -6.83 -9.83
CA GLY A 46 3.45 -7.80 -10.74
C GLY A 46 3.49 -9.21 -10.19
N TYR A 47 2.58 -10.04 -10.67
CA TYR A 47 2.47 -11.43 -10.25
C TYR A 47 3.00 -12.36 -11.33
N TYR A 48 3.68 -13.44 -10.90
CA TYR A 48 4.12 -14.55 -11.73
C TYR A 48 3.46 -15.87 -11.27
N GLY A 49 3.90 -17.01 -11.73
CA GLY A 49 3.39 -18.33 -11.35
C GLY A 49 2.24 -18.84 -12.23
N TYR A 50 1.76 -18.05 -13.18
CA TYR A 50 0.73 -18.46 -14.14
C TYR A 50 1.09 -18.09 -15.56
N ALA A 51 0.69 -18.92 -16.52
CA ALA A 51 0.85 -18.65 -17.92
C ALA A 51 -0.34 -17.85 -18.46
N SER A 52 -0.10 -16.87 -19.34
CA SER A 52 -1.14 -16.07 -19.97
C SER A 52 -0.76 -15.69 -21.41
N LYS A 53 -1.69 -15.07 -22.14
CA LYS A 53 -1.45 -14.56 -23.50
C LYS A 53 -1.83 -13.10 -23.56
N LEU A 54 -0.94 -12.27 -24.11
CA LEU A 54 -1.28 -10.91 -24.50
C LEU A 54 -1.83 -10.94 -25.92
N VAL A 55 -3.06 -10.48 -26.08
CA VAL A 55 -3.76 -10.47 -27.36
C VAL A 55 -4.00 -9.03 -27.79
N ASN A 56 -3.60 -8.69 -28.99
CA ASN A 56 -3.91 -7.39 -29.57
C ASN A 56 -5.42 -7.25 -29.80
N ARG A 57 -6.02 -6.24 -29.18
CA ARG A 57 -7.48 -6.02 -29.23
C ARG A 57 -8.01 -5.81 -30.64
N LYS A 58 -7.25 -5.14 -31.52
CA LYS A 58 -7.67 -4.82 -32.89
C LYS A 58 -7.50 -6.01 -33.84
N THR A 59 -6.31 -6.61 -33.84
CA THR A 59 -5.96 -7.70 -34.77
C THR A 59 -6.37 -9.08 -34.27
N LYS A 60 -6.76 -9.21 -33.00
CA LYS A 60 -7.07 -10.49 -32.31
C LYS A 60 -5.93 -11.50 -32.31
N SER A 61 -4.72 -11.08 -32.71
CA SER A 61 -3.53 -11.93 -32.73
C SER A 61 -2.86 -11.97 -31.36
N THR A 62 -2.23 -13.10 -31.02
CA THR A 62 -1.38 -13.22 -29.83
C THR A 62 -0.08 -12.48 -30.08
N VAL A 63 0.22 -11.49 -29.24
CA VAL A 63 1.45 -10.68 -29.29
C VAL A 63 2.56 -11.33 -28.48
N HIS A 64 2.21 -11.87 -27.30
CA HIS A 64 3.16 -12.52 -26.39
C HIS A 64 2.47 -13.65 -25.61
N LYS A 65 3.21 -14.72 -25.37
CA LYS A 65 2.81 -15.81 -24.48
C LYS A 65 3.68 -15.73 -23.24
N LYS A 66 3.10 -15.26 -22.15
CA LYS A 66 3.75 -15.15 -20.84
C LYS A 66 3.95 -16.57 -20.27
N SER A 67 5.17 -16.87 -19.87
CA SER A 67 5.51 -18.08 -19.10
C SER A 67 5.15 -17.93 -17.62
N ARG A 68 5.32 -18.99 -16.82
CA ARG A 68 5.09 -18.93 -15.38
C ARG A 68 6.14 -18.10 -14.64
N ASP A 69 7.35 -18.00 -15.18
CA ASP A 69 8.47 -17.28 -14.58
C ASP A 69 8.48 -15.78 -14.93
N GLU A 70 7.60 -15.35 -15.84
CA GLU A 70 7.44 -13.95 -16.20
C GLU A 70 6.35 -13.29 -15.36
N ALA A 71 6.61 -12.08 -14.85
CA ALA A 71 5.64 -11.27 -14.13
C ALA A 71 4.98 -10.22 -15.04
N ASP A 72 3.70 -10.01 -14.88
CA ASP A 72 2.98 -8.85 -15.47
C ASP A 72 3.13 -7.65 -14.52
N VAL A 73 4.21 -6.90 -14.67
CA VAL A 73 4.56 -5.77 -13.79
C VAL A 73 3.87 -4.50 -14.26
N LYS A 74 3.20 -3.82 -13.32
CA LYS A 74 2.48 -2.55 -13.57
C LYS A 74 3.05 -1.45 -12.68
N PRO A 75 3.14 -0.20 -13.20
CA PRO A 75 3.46 0.96 -12.39
C PRO A 75 2.24 1.43 -11.60
N PHE A 76 2.47 1.81 -10.33
CA PHE A 76 1.47 2.43 -9.45
C PHE A 76 2.10 3.64 -8.77
N TYR A 77 1.40 4.76 -8.77
CA TYR A 77 1.85 5.95 -8.06
C TYR A 77 1.50 5.87 -6.58
N VAL A 78 2.45 6.29 -5.76
CA VAL A 78 2.29 6.44 -4.32
C VAL A 78 2.65 7.87 -3.95
N VAL A 79 1.74 8.56 -3.26
CA VAL A 79 1.96 9.92 -2.76
C VAL A 79 2.07 9.87 -1.25
N VAL A 80 3.12 10.47 -0.71
CA VAL A 80 3.32 10.63 0.73
C VAL A 80 3.29 12.12 1.06
N VAL A 81 2.48 12.49 2.04
CA VAL A 81 2.36 13.86 2.55
C VAL A 81 2.67 13.86 4.04
N ILE A 82 3.59 14.70 4.47
CA ILE A 82 4.04 14.81 5.87
C ILE A 82 3.93 16.27 6.30
N PRO A 83 3.24 16.58 7.42
CA PRO A 83 3.24 17.92 7.99
C PRO A 83 4.65 18.39 8.36
N LYS A 84 4.91 19.71 8.21
CA LYS A 84 6.20 20.33 8.55
C LYS A 84 6.40 20.53 10.05
N ASP A 85 5.34 20.84 10.80
CA ASP A 85 5.40 21.25 12.21
C ASP A 85 5.36 20.09 13.21
N THR A 86 5.91 18.95 12.83
CA THR A 86 6.00 17.84 13.76
C THR A 86 7.28 17.96 14.59
N GLU A 87 7.14 18.30 15.87
CA GLU A 87 8.21 18.11 16.84
C GLU A 87 8.69 16.65 16.77
N ILE A 88 10.00 16.47 16.65
CA ILE A 88 10.62 15.14 16.49
C ILE A 88 10.27 14.18 17.63
N SER A 89 9.91 14.73 18.80
CA SER A 89 9.53 14.00 20.01
C SER A 89 8.11 13.40 20.00
N LYS A 90 7.23 13.83 19.07
CA LYS A 90 5.86 13.33 18.98
C LYS A 90 5.72 12.34 17.83
N ALA A 91 4.82 11.37 17.96
CA ALA A 91 4.47 10.44 16.89
C ALA A 91 4.04 11.22 15.64
N GLN A 92 4.85 11.14 14.59
CA GLN A 92 4.57 11.84 13.35
C GLN A 92 3.44 11.13 12.60
N ARG A 93 2.46 11.90 12.16
CA ARG A 93 1.36 11.41 11.33
C ARG A 93 1.49 12.03 9.94
N GLY A 94 1.29 11.23 8.93
CA GLY A 94 1.25 11.65 7.54
C GLY A 94 0.11 10.97 6.81
N LEU A 95 -0.06 11.32 5.55
CA LEU A 95 -1.01 10.70 4.64
C LEU A 95 -0.25 9.94 3.57
N ILE A 96 -0.70 8.73 3.24
CA ILE A 96 -0.21 7.97 2.10
C ILE A 96 -1.39 7.64 1.20
N LEU A 97 -1.28 8.01 -0.06
CA LEU A 97 -2.24 7.69 -1.10
C LEU A 97 -1.63 6.63 -2.02
N PHE A 98 -2.36 5.55 -2.25
CA PHE A 98 -1.97 4.48 -3.16
C PHE A 98 -2.88 4.49 -4.38
N GLN A 99 -2.31 4.49 -5.57
CA GLN A 99 -3.07 4.29 -6.80
C GLN A 99 -3.58 2.86 -6.87
N GLU A 100 -4.81 2.71 -7.34
CA GLU A 100 -5.41 1.42 -7.71
C GLU A 100 -5.81 1.46 -9.19
N ILE A 101 -5.60 0.36 -9.90
CA ILE A 101 -5.96 0.19 -11.31
C ILE A 101 -6.87 -1.04 -11.41
N GLY A 102 -8.17 -0.83 -11.50
CA GLY A 102 -9.16 -1.90 -11.43
C GLY A 102 -9.13 -2.61 -10.08
N ILE A 103 -8.78 -3.88 -10.07
CA ILE A 103 -8.64 -4.71 -8.85
C ILE A 103 -7.20 -4.79 -8.34
N TYR A 104 -6.27 -4.14 -9.03
CA TYR A 104 -4.84 -4.20 -8.71
C TYR A 104 -4.43 -2.97 -7.91
N GLY A 105 -3.65 -3.21 -6.86
CA GLY A 105 -3.09 -2.15 -6.03
C GLY A 105 -1.84 -2.63 -5.31
N VAL A 106 -1.06 -1.68 -4.80
CA VAL A 106 0.24 -1.93 -4.16
C VAL A 106 0.25 -1.65 -2.66
N LYS A 107 -0.89 -1.26 -2.07
CA LYS A 107 -0.99 -0.88 -0.65
C LYS A 107 -0.36 -1.92 0.27
N THR A 108 -0.76 -3.19 0.13
CA THR A 108 -0.33 -4.25 1.05
C THR A 108 1.16 -4.54 0.95
N VAL A 109 1.71 -4.67 -0.27
CA VAL A 109 3.13 -4.96 -0.46
C VAL A 109 3.99 -3.78 -0.03
N THR A 110 3.63 -2.56 -0.42
CA THR A 110 4.37 -1.35 -0.06
C THR A 110 4.32 -1.09 1.45
N THR A 111 3.14 -1.22 2.09
CA THR A 111 3.01 -1.04 3.54
C THR A 111 3.88 -2.02 4.31
N LYS A 112 3.91 -3.29 3.91
CA LYS A 112 4.78 -4.29 4.56
C LYS A 112 6.26 -3.99 4.36
N ALA A 113 6.68 -3.66 3.14
CA ALA A 113 8.05 -3.28 2.86
C ALA A 113 8.48 -2.05 3.69
N MET A 114 7.60 -1.04 3.83
CA MET A 114 7.83 0.11 4.69
C MET A 114 7.94 -0.29 6.17
N GLN A 115 7.05 -1.13 6.68
CA GLN A 115 7.11 -1.63 8.06
C GLN A 115 8.44 -2.33 8.35
N GLU A 116 8.87 -3.21 7.47
CA GLU A 116 10.14 -3.91 7.59
C GLU A 116 11.34 -2.96 7.54
N PHE A 117 11.36 -2.02 6.60
CA PHE A 117 12.42 -1.04 6.48
C PHE A 117 12.52 -0.16 7.72
N PHE A 118 11.42 0.46 8.16
CA PHE A 118 11.41 1.36 9.32
C PHE A 118 11.80 0.63 10.60
N SER A 119 11.32 -0.60 10.79
CA SER A 119 11.68 -1.41 11.95
C SER A 119 13.15 -1.82 11.94
N LYS A 120 13.63 -2.40 10.83
CA LYS A 120 15.01 -2.98 10.79
C LYS A 120 16.10 -1.93 10.66
N LYS A 121 15.86 -0.85 9.90
CA LYS A 121 16.88 0.16 9.60
C LYS A 121 16.86 1.34 10.57
N LEU A 122 15.70 1.71 11.07
CA LEU A 122 15.52 2.93 11.88
C LEU A 122 15.05 2.64 13.30
N GLY A 123 14.71 1.40 13.65
CA GLY A 123 14.13 1.05 14.95
C GLY A 123 12.75 1.70 15.21
N LEU A 124 12.06 2.12 14.16
CA LEU A 124 10.80 2.84 14.23
C LEU A 124 9.61 1.93 13.95
N THR A 125 8.52 2.14 14.66
CA THR A 125 7.25 1.46 14.38
C THR A 125 6.44 2.25 13.34
N PHE A 126 6.24 1.66 12.17
CA PHE A 126 5.39 2.22 11.13
C PHE A 126 4.00 1.56 11.16
N ARG A 127 2.97 2.36 11.40
CA ARG A 127 1.57 1.89 11.45
C ARG A 127 0.73 2.64 10.43
N THR A 128 -0.19 1.95 9.77
CA THR A 128 -1.16 2.54 8.85
C THR A 128 -2.59 2.30 9.32
N GLN A 129 -3.42 3.29 9.06
CA GLN A 129 -4.85 3.25 9.34
C GLN A 129 -5.58 3.75 8.09
N ASN A 130 -6.70 3.14 7.73
CA ASN A 130 -7.52 3.65 6.64
C ASN A 130 -8.14 4.99 7.04
N LEU A 131 -8.03 5.96 6.14
CA LEU A 131 -8.67 7.25 6.30
C LEU A 131 -9.97 7.26 5.47
N ALA A 132 -11.08 7.53 6.13
CA ALA A 132 -12.35 7.86 5.50
C ALA A 132 -12.75 9.26 5.96
N PRO A 133 -12.58 10.31 5.14
CA PRO A 133 -12.96 11.66 5.52
C PRO A 133 -14.46 11.76 5.79
N ASP A 134 -14.86 12.38 6.90
CA ASP A 134 -16.25 12.46 7.34
C ASP A 134 -17.17 13.09 6.28
N PHE A 135 -16.68 14.12 5.56
CA PHE A 135 -17.45 14.74 4.49
C PHE A 135 -17.77 13.76 3.34
N TYR A 136 -16.85 12.83 3.05
CA TYR A 136 -17.04 11.81 2.01
C TYR A 136 -18.07 10.77 2.46
N LEU A 137 -17.95 10.31 3.70
CA LEU A 137 -18.93 9.41 4.30
C LEU A 137 -20.32 10.05 4.33
N LYS A 138 -20.40 11.31 4.78
CA LYS A 138 -21.65 12.07 4.79
C LYS A 138 -22.28 12.17 3.40
N LYS A 139 -21.50 12.53 2.38
CA LYS A 139 -21.97 12.59 0.99
C LYS A 139 -22.40 11.22 0.47
N LEU A 140 -21.70 10.16 0.83
CA LEU A 140 -22.06 8.79 0.46
C LEU A 140 -23.42 8.39 1.07
N PHE A 141 -23.69 8.74 2.33
CA PHE A 141 -24.96 8.49 2.99
C PHE A 141 -26.11 9.35 2.44
N GLU A 142 -25.83 10.59 2.05
CA GLU A 142 -26.83 11.53 1.53
C GLU A 142 -27.25 11.25 0.06
N SER A 143 -26.30 10.78 -0.77
CA SER A 143 -26.51 10.65 -2.21
C SER A 143 -26.27 9.24 -2.78
N GLY A 144 -25.79 8.32 -1.98
CA GLY A 144 -25.40 6.97 -2.40
C GLY A 144 -26.48 5.92 -2.10
N MET A 145 -26.74 5.04 -3.06
CA MET A 145 -27.45 3.80 -2.75
C MET A 145 -26.50 2.83 -2.07
N ILE A 146 -26.76 2.51 -0.79
CA ILE A 146 -26.02 1.50 -0.06
C ILE A 146 -26.46 0.13 -0.56
N GLN A 147 -25.63 -0.51 -1.40
CA GLN A 147 -25.92 -1.85 -1.91
C GLN A 147 -25.53 -2.96 -0.92
N LYS A 148 -24.54 -2.72 -0.06
CA LYS A 148 -24.03 -3.72 0.88
C LYS A 148 -23.32 -3.06 2.06
N ILE A 149 -23.68 -3.46 3.27
CA ILE A 149 -22.92 -3.15 4.50
C ILE A 149 -22.25 -4.42 4.97
N LYS A 150 -20.92 -4.40 5.12
CA LYS A 150 -20.14 -5.47 5.72
C LYS A 150 -19.67 -5.03 7.10
N LEU A 151 -20.27 -5.59 8.14
CA LEU A 151 -19.80 -5.41 9.51
C LEU A 151 -18.70 -6.44 9.80
N ALA A 152 -17.49 -5.97 10.06
CA ALA A 152 -16.40 -6.80 10.54
C ALA A 152 -16.19 -6.50 12.03
N ARG A 153 -16.45 -7.48 12.89
CA ARG A 153 -16.08 -7.41 14.30
C ARG A 153 -14.59 -7.68 14.39
N ASN A 154 -13.81 -6.70 14.87
CA ASN A 154 -12.45 -6.96 15.32
C ASN A 154 -12.56 -7.79 16.60
N ILE A 155 -12.32 -9.09 16.49
CA ILE A 155 -12.10 -9.93 17.65
C ILE A 155 -10.74 -9.52 18.18
N GLN A 156 -10.71 -8.84 19.33
CA GLN A 156 -9.46 -8.64 20.07
C GLN A 156 -8.88 -10.03 20.36
N SER A 157 -7.55 -10.13 20.25
CA SER A 157 -6.81 -11.38 20.42
C SER A 157 -7.27 -12.09 21.72
N ASN A 158 -7.23 -13.42 21.71
CA ASN A 158 -7.65 -14.33 22.78
C ASN A 158 -7.10 -14.00 24.19
N ASP A 159 -6.05 -13.19 24.30
CA ASP A 159 -5.48 -12.73 25.58
C ASP A 159 -6.45 -11.94 26.48
N THR A 160 -7.49 -11.35 25.91
CA THR A 160 -8.49 -10.62 26.71
C THR A 160 -9.66 -11.53 27.14
N ALA A 161 -9.93 -12.60 26.38
CA ALA A 161 -10.95 -13.57 26.71
C ALA A 161 -10.52 -14.43 27.92
N ASP A 162 -9.27 -14.85 27.95
CA ASP A 162 -8.71 -15.66 29.06
C ASP A 162 -8.66 -14.87 30.37
N LYS A 163 -8.48 -13.55 30.33
CA LYS A 163 -8.52 -12.68 31.51
C LYS A 163 -9.93 -12.44 32.06
N LEU A 164 -10.95 -12.54 31.23
CA LEU A 164 -12.35 -12.35 31.63
C LEU A 164 -13.02 -13.64 32.11
N TYR A 165 -12.55 -14.80 31.67
CA TYR A 165 -13.12 -16.09 32.07
C TYR A 165 -12.27 -16.91 33.04
N GLY A 166 -11.03 -16.50 33.32
CA GLY A 166 -10.11 -17.15 34.27
C GLY A 166 -10.21 -16.68 35.72
N ALA A 167 -11.14 -15.79 36.05
CA ALA A 167 -11.33 -15.27 37.43
C ALA A 167 -12.61 -15.80 38.09
N GLY A 168 -12.92 -17.07 37.88
CA GLY A 168 -14.08 -17.66 38.49
C GLY A 168 -13.93 -19.17 38.64
N TYR A 169 -13.16 -19.58 39.64
CA TYR A 169 -13.36 -20.75 40.52
C TYR A 169 -12.24 -20.79 41.56
#